data_4457ba17b2ca1bf01b4929600e60e30d
#
_entry.id   4457ba17b2ca1bf01b4929600e60e30d
#
_cell.length_a   1.000
_cell.length_b   1.000
_cell.length_c   1.000
_cell.angle_alpha   90.00
_cell.angle_beta   90.00
_cell.angle_gamma   90.00
#
_symmetry.space_group_name_H-M   'P 1'
#
loop_
_entity.id
_entity.type
_entity.pdbx_description
1 polymer ?
#
loop_
_entity_poly.entity_id
_entity_poly.type
_entity_poly.pdbx_seq_one_letter_code
_entity_poly.pdbx_strand_id
1 'polypeptide(L)'
;MREYDITLFGATGFTGILTAEYLASRRAKEDFSLAIAGRNKGRLLGLKYELEKKYIGSEINILLADVDEEPSIRKMAEATKVLISTVGPYLLYGETVVRACVVSGTHYLDLTGEGSFVEQMELKYHKSANESEAKIINCCGYDSIPADFGTYFTIKNLPTTELKEVECFISVTSKDFTSAFSSISGGTWHSALGFMNLQEIERQRDMYAKILLRSRPREITVLPTEFRFREASKSFGIPLPVVDIEVVLRSALQLEEYGPAFSYGHFLSIQGLPKFLGSLLGFSLFLGASQIPPIKDLLYLLKKNGDGPNEEIRSTNKFHHSFIGKSGSKTVQVSVTGGDPGYGATSKMLGEAAICILNDPIPERYGVITPVVAMGDFLLERLQKNADMKFKVL
;
A
#
# COMPACT_ATOMS: atom_id res chain seq x y z
N MET A 1 5.42 29.57 5.97
CA MET A 1 5.02 28.52 6.93
C MET A 1 3.86 27.79 6.30
N ARG A 2 3.82 26.45 6.34
CA ARG A 2 2.68 25.67 5.78
C ARG A 2 1.45 25.86 6.65
N GLU A 3 0.28 26.00 6.04
CA GLU A 3 -0.97 26.24 6.74
C GLU A 3 -1.51 24.98 7.43
N TYR A 4 -1.29 23.81 6.77
CA TYR A 4 -1.76 22.52 7.26
C TYR A 4 -0.62 21.52 7.41
N ASP A 5 -0.66 20.77 8.51
CA ASP A 5 0.29 19.67 8.74
C ASP A 5 -0.05 18.48 7.85
N ILE A 6 -1.32 18.06 7.83
CA ILE A 6 -1.81 16.96 7.00
C ILE A 6 -2.99 17.43 6.17
N THR A 7 -2.96 17.18 4.85
CA THR A 7 -4.11 17.33 3.97
C THR A 7 -4.47 15.98 3.34
N LEU A 8 -5.72 15.57 3.49
CA LEU A 8 -6.27 14.37 2.84
C LEU A 8 -7.04 14.76 1.58
N PHE A 9 -6.47 14.50 0.41
CA PHE A 9 -7.10 14.70 -0.89
C PHE A 9 -7.89 13.46 -1.32
N GLY A 10 -9.12 13.68 -1.82
CA GLY A 10 -10.07 12.61 -2.11
C GLY A 10 -10.89 12.17 -0.89
N ALA A 11 -10.97 13.02 0.14
CA ALA A 11 -11.58 12.71 1.44
C ALA A 11 -13.04 12.22 1.37
N THR A 12 -13.78 12.54 0.32
CA THR A 12 -15.19 12.14 0.15
C THR A 12 -15.37 10.82 -0.63
N GLY A 13 -14.28 10.16 -1.02
CA GLY A 13 -14.27 8.80 -1.55
C GLY A 13 -14.40 7.76 -0.42
N PHE A 14 -14.65 6.49 -0.78
CA PHE A 14 -14.87 5.43 0.22
C PHE A 14 -13.67 5.31 1.20
N THR A 15 -12.48 5.07 0.70
CA THR A 15 -11.26 4.99 1.54
C THR A 15 -10.91 6.35 2.17
N GLY A 16 -11.19 7.45 1.44
CA GLY A 16 -10.99 8.81 1.94
C GLY A 16 -11.79 9.11 3.20
N ILE A 17 -13.08 8.71 3.25
CA ILE A 17 -13.92 8.88 4.44
C ILE A 17 -13.33 8.12 5.64
N LEU A 18 -12.94 6.87 5.46
CA LEU A 18 -12.35 6.04 6.52
C LEU A 18 -11.00 6.59 7.01
N THR A 19 -10.19 7.12 6.08
CA THR A 19 -8.92 7.77 6.44
C THR A 19 -9.16 9.10 7.16
N ALA A 20 -10.16 9.88 6.75
CA ALA A 20 -10.55 11.11 7.43
C ALA A 20 -11.05 10.83 8.86
N GLU A 21 -11.87 9.80 9.03
CA GLU A 21 -12.33 9.34 10.36
C GLU A 21 -11.15 8.93 11.26
N TYR A 22 -10.21 8.17 10.70
CA TYR A 22 -9.03 7.76 11.45
C TYR A 22 -8.19 8.97 11.88
N LEU A 23 -7.85 9.86 10.95
CA LEU A 23 -7.07 11.07 11.25
C LEU A 23 -7.77 11.98 12.27
N ALA A 24 -9.09 12.19 12.15
CA ALA A 24 -9.87 12.96 13.11
C ALA A 24 -9.82 12.33 14.52
N SER A 25 -9.90 10.99 14.61
CA SER A 25 -9.76 10.27 15.88
C SER A 25 -8.37 10.39 16.51
N ARG A 26 -7.31 10.50 15.66
CA ARG A 26 -5.93 10.65 16.10
C ARG A 26 -5.63 12.09 16.52
N ARG A 27 -6.20 13.08 15.83
CA ARG A 27 -6.07 14.50 16.20
C ARG A 27 -6.51 14.79 17.63
N ALA A 28 -7.50 14.07 18.15
CA ALA A 28 -7.89 14.17 19.56
C ALA A 28 -6.79 13.71 20.55
N LYS A 29 -5.72 13.06 20.07
CA LYS A 29 -4.63 12.47 20.86
C LYS A 29 -3.25 13.02 20.51
N GLU A 30 -3.08 13.55 19.31
CA GLU A 30 -1.82 14.09 18.79
C GLU A 30 -2.07 15.46 18.16
N ASP A 31 -1.17 16.40 18.37
CA ASP A 31 -1.33 17.78 17.88
C ASP A 31 -0.85 17.89 16.43
N PHE A 32 -1.77 18.14 15.52
CA PHE A 32 -1.52 18.47 14.12
C PHE A 32 -2.75 19.14 13.50
N SER A 33 -2.57 20.05 12.58
CA SER A 33 -3.66 20.64 11.81
C SER A 33 -4.07 19.72 10.66
N LEU A 34 -5.38 19.50 10.49
CA LEU A 34 -5.95 18.60 9.47
C LEU A 34 -6.82 19.39 8.49
N ALA A 35 -6.55 19.20 7.19
CA ALA A 35 -7.45 19.61 6.13
C ALA A 35 -7.96 18.40 5.33
N ILE A 36 -9.21 18.44 4.91
CA ILE A 36 -9.81 17.52 3.94
C ILE A 36 -10.01 18.23 2.61
N ALA A 37 -9.64 17.56 1.51
CA ALA A 37 -9.65 18.19 0.20
C ALA A 37 -10.40 17.34 -0.85
N GLY A 38 -10.95 18.02 -1.84
CA GLY A 38 -11.68 17.45 -2.96
C GLY A 38 -12.45 18.50 -3.73
N ARG A 39 -13.13 18.09 -4.81
CA ARG A 39 -13.81 19.01 -5.74
C ARG A 39 -15.23 19.42 -5.33
N ASN A 40 -15.88 18.66 -4.45
CA ASN A 40 -17.26 18.91 -4.06
C ASN A 40 -17.36 19.52 -2.66
N LYS A 41 -17.55 20.86 -2.61
CA LYS A 41 -17.64 21.62 -1.37
C LYS A 41 -18.76 21.12 -0.44
N GLY A 42 -19.93 20.79 -0.99
CA GLY A 42 -21.08 20.34 -0.18
C GLY A 42 -20.79 19.01 0.53
N ARG A 43 -20.18 18.04 -0.18
CA ARG A 43 -19.79 16.75 0.42
C ARG A 43 -18.69 16.92 1.46
N LEU A 44 -17.72 17.81 1.23
CA LEU A 44 -16.67 18.12 2.22
C LEU A 44 -17.23 18.75 3.48
N LEU A 45 -18.18 19.70 3.35
CA LEU A 45 -18.85 20.31 4.51
C LEU A 45 -19.64 19.29 5.30
N GLY A 46 -20.37 18.40 4.63
CA GLY A 46 -21.09 17.30 5.30
C GLY A 46 -20.14 16.38 6.05
N LEU A 47 -19.05 15.95 5.42
CA LEU A 47 -18.05 15.10 6.07
C LEU A 47 -17.39 15.80 7.28
N LYS A 48 -16.99 17.07 7.12
CA LYS A 48 -16.45 17.88 8.21
C LYS A 48 -17.41 17.91 9.40
N TYR A 49 -18.69 18.23 9.16
CA TYR A 49 -19.70 18.29 10.23
C TYR A 49 -19.82 16.97 10.99
N GLU A 50 -19.90 15.84 10.28
CA GLU A 50 -20.00 14.51 10.92
C GLU A 50 -18.75 14.16 11.72
N LEU A 51 -17.56 14.49 11.21
CA LEU A 51 -16.29 14.21 11.88
C LEU A 51 -16.12 15.07 13.15
N GLU A 52 -16.38 16.36 13.08
CA GLU A 52 -16.24 17.27 14.22
C GLU A 52 -17.29 16.98 15.32
N LYS A 53 -18.49 16.52 14.92
CA LYS A 53 -19.52 16.03 15.85
C LYS A 53 -19.10 14.74 16.56
N LYS A 54 -18.45 13.81 15.83
CA LYS A 54 -18.02 12.49 16.36
C LYS A 54 -16.75 12.60 17.19
N TYR A 55 -15.82 13.47 16.81
CA TYR A 55 -14.51 13.63 17.44
C TYR A 55 -14.35 15.05 17.97
N ILE A 56 -14.83 15.28 19.19
CA ILE A 56 -14.80 16.60 19.84
C ILE A 56 -13.35 17.10 19.93
N GLY A 57 -13.11 18.36 19.49
CA GLY A 57 -11.80 18.98 19.45
C GLY A 57 -11.03 18.72 18.16
N SER A 58 -11.55 17.95 17.20
CA SER A 58 -10.97 17.81 15.89
C SER A 58 -11.43 18.98 14.98
N GLU A 59 -10.73 20.10 15.02
CA GLU A 59 -10.94 21.14 13.99
C GLU A 59 -10.46 20.64 12.64
N ILE A 60 -11.35 20.63 11.64
CA ILE A 60 -11.05 20.16 10.30
C ILE A 60 -11.22 21.30 9.30
N ASN A 61 -10.20 21.55 8.50
CA ASN A 61 -10.22 22.54 7.45
C ASN A 61 -10.65 21.93 6.12
N ILE A 62 -11.11 22.77 5.19
CA ILE A 62 -11.54 22.35 3.85
C ILE A 62 -10.70 23.06 2.81
N LEU A 63 -10.16 22.28 1.86
CA LEU A 63 -9.54 22.78 0.65
C LEU A 63 -10.32 22.30 -0.58
N LEU A 64 -10.58 23.21 -1.53
CA LEU A 64 -11.14 22.83 -2.82
C LEU A 64 -9.98 22.56 -3.78
N ALA A 65 -9.95 21.35 -4.31
CA ALA A 65 -8.95 20.91 -5.27
C ALA A 65 -9.54 19.90 -6.24
N ASP A 66 -9.22 20.05 -7.52
CA ASP A 66 -9.62 19.15 -8.60
C ASP A 66 -8.39 18.79 -9.45
N VAL A 67 -8.24 17.50 -9.79
CA VAL A 67 -7.12 17.02 -10.63
C VAL A 67 -7.14 17.63 -12.04
N ASP A 68 -8.30 18.05 -12.51
CA ASP A 68 -8.49 18.74 -13.81
C ASP A 68 -8.13 20.24 -13.72
N GLU A 69 -7.89 20.77 -12.51
CA GLU A 69 -7.52 22.17 -12.23
C GLU A 69 -6.14 22.25 -11.56
N GLU A 70 -5.07 22.14 -12.34
CA GLU A 70 -3.68 22.12 -11.83
C GLU A 70 -3.37 23.26 -10.83
N PRO A 71 -3.84 24.52 -11.01
CA PRO A 71 -3.60 25.57 -10.03
C PRO A 71 -4.17 25.25 -8.64
N SER A 72 -5.30 24.54 -8.56
CA SER A 72 -5.91 24.13 -7.29
C SER A 72 -5.07 23.10 -6.57
N ILE A 73 -4.52 22.11 -7.31
CA ILE A 73 -3.62 21.09 -6.81
C ILE A 73 -2.32 21.71 -6.29
N ARG A 74 -1.73 22.64 -7.04
CA ARG A 74 -0.53 23.35 -6.62
C ARG A 74 -0.75 24.13 -5.34
N LYS A 75 -1.84 24.89 -5.25
CA LYS A 75 -2.18 25.63 -4.03
C LYS A 75 -2.36 24.71 -2.81
N MET A 76 -3.01 23.57 -3.00
CA MET A 76 -3.16 22.57 -1.94
C MET A 76 -1.79 22.02 -1.48
N ALA A 77 -0.90 21.69 -2.41
CA ALA A 77 0.44 21.19 -2.08
C ALA A 77 1.28 22.25 -1.37
N GLU A 78 1.28 23.51 -1.84
CA GLU A 78 1.99 24.64 -1.22
C GLU A 78 1.54 24.92 0.22
N ALA A 79 0.27 24.69 0.54
CA ALA A 79 -0.30 24.92 1.87
C ALA A 79 -0.03 23.76 2.87
N THR A 80 0.50 22.61 2.42
CA THR A 80 0.50 21.35 3.16
C THR A 80 1.92 20.85 3.44
N LYS A 81 2.19 20.31 4.66
CA LYS A 81 3.44 19.58 4.96
C LYS A 81 3.40 18.16 4.41
N VAL A 82 2.34 17.40 4.73
CA VAL A 82 2.15 16.01 4.32
C VAL A 82 0.81 15.87 3.60
N LEU A 83 0.84 15.56 2.31
CA LEU A 83 -0.34 15.38 1.48
C LEU A 83 -0.60 13.89 1.27
N ILE A 84 -1.78 13.44 1.68
CA ILE A 84 -2.28 12.09 1.43
C ILE A 84 -3.23 12.16 0.22
N SER A 85 -3.01 11.31 -0.80
CA SER A 85 -3.94 11.18 -1.93
C SER A 85 -4.64 9.83 -1.91
N THR A 86 -5.97 9.87 -1.91
CA THR A 86 -6.86 8.71 -2.12
C THR A 86 -7.61 8.80 -3.45
N VAL A 87 -7.10 9.61 -4.38
CA VAL A 87 -7.70 9.84 -5.70
C VAL A 87 -7.06 8.91 -6.73
N GLY A 88 -7.75 7.85 -7.06
CA GLY A 88 -7.39 6.89 -8.11
C GLY A 88 -8.38 6.90 -9.29
N PRO A 89 -8.07 6.23 -10.41
CA PRO A 89 -6.82 5.52 -10.74
C PRO A 89 -5.60 6.45 -10.79
N TYR A 90 -4.49 6.00 -10.19
CA TYR A 90 -3.30 6.86 -10.04
C TYR A 90 -2.55 7.10 -11.34
N LEU A 91 -2.56 6.14 -12.26
CA LEU A 91 -2.02 6.31 -13.62
C LEU A 91 -2.68 7.46 -14.38
N LEU A 92 -3.95 7.79 -14.06
CA LEU A 92 -4.69 8.86 -14.72
C LEU A 92 -4.56 10.19 -13.98
N TYR A 93 -4.56 10.16 -12.64
CA TYR A 93 -4.74 11.37 -11.84
C TYR A 93 -3.58 11.67 -10.88
N GLY A 94 -2.72 10.69 -10.61
CA GLY A 94 -1.69 10.79 -9.56
C GLY A 94 -0.53 11.72 -9.92
N GLU A 95 -0.09 11.73 -11.17
CA GLU A 95 1.12 12.46 -11.59
C GLU A 95 1.02 13.97 -11.31
N THR A 96 -0.12 14.59 -11.56
CA THR A 96 -0.34 16.04 -11.31
C THR A 96 -0.14 16.37 -9.83
N VAL A 97 -0.61 15.50 -8.93
CA VAL A 97 -0.48 15.68 -7.48
C VAL A 97 0.96 15.47 -7.04
N VAL A 98 1.61 14.39 -7.50
CA VAL A 98 3.04 14.11 -7.20
C VAL A 98 3.92 15.27 -7.66
N ARG A 99 3.75 15.75 -8.89
CA ARG A 99 4.51 16.88 -9.44
C ARG A 99 4.36 18.14 -8.58
N ALA A 100 3.12 18.47 -8.17
CA ALA A 100 2.88 19.61 -7.31
C ALA A 100 3.59 19.47 -5.95
N CYS A 101 3.57 18.28 -5.35
CA CYS A 101 4.27 17.99 -4.10
C CYS A 101 5.79 18.12 -4.25
N VAL A 102 6.36 17.57 -5.32
CA VAL A 102 7.80 17.68 -5.61
C VAL A 102 8.23 19.14 -5.77
N VAL A 103 7.49 19.93 -6.56
CA VAL A 103 7.81 21.35 -6.78
C VAL A 103 7.70 22.16 -5.49
N SER A 104 6.77 21.81 -4.63
CA SER A 104 6.53 22.52 -3.37
C SER A 104 7.38 22.02 -2.20
N GLY A 105 8.15 20.93 -2.32
CA GLY A 105 8.82 20.27 -1.20
C GLY A 105 7.82 19.71 -0.17
N THR A 106 6.65 19.26 -0.62
CA THR A 106 5.60 18.66 0.21
C THR A 106 5.77 17.15 0.23
N HIS A 107 5.68 16.52 1.38
CA HIS A 107 5.69 15.06 1.44
C HIS A 107 4.37 14.50 0.89
N TYR A 108 4.45 13.42 0.13
CA TYR A 108 3.32 12.79 -0.53
C TYR A 108 3.18 11.33 -0.12
N LEU A 109 1.94 10.91 0.14
CA LEU A 109 1.56 9.54 0.44
C LEU A 109 0.35 9.14 -0.39
N ASP A 110 0.34 7.90 -0.85
CA ASP A 110 -0.83 7.28 -1.47
C ASP A 110 -1.01 5.82 -1.06
N LEU A 111 -2.03 5.18 -1.61
CA LEU A 111 -2.32 3.77 -1.43
C LEU A 111 -2.44 3.04 -2.78
N THR A 112 -1.66 3.47 -3.77
CA THR A 112 -1.68 2.84 -5.09
C THR A 112 -1.21 1.38 -5.01
N GLY A 113 -1.89 0.51 -5.77
CA GLY A 113 -1.40 -0.83 -6.13
C GLY A 113 -0.85 -0.87 -7.56
N GLU A 114 -0.74 0.28 -8.24
CA GLU A 114 -0.40 0.41 -9.65
C GLU A 114 1.13 0.52 -9.82
N GLY A 115 1.84 -0.63 -9.96
CA GLY A 115 3.30 -0.67 -10.06
C GLY A 115 3.86 0.18 -11.22
N SER A 116 3.16 0.23 -12.35
CA SER A 116 3.51 1.10 -13.47
C SER A 116 3.48 2.59 -13.11
N PHE A 117 2.56 3.01 -12.26
CA PHE A 117 2.55 4.38 -11.74
C PHE A 117 3.77 4.64 -10.85
N VAL A 118 4.08 3.74 -9.93
CA VAL A 118 5.24 3.86 -9.04
C VAL A 118 6.53 3.97 -9.83
N GLU A 119 6.73 3.09 -10.86
CA GLU A 119 7.89 3.14 -11.74
C GLU A 119 8.01 4.49 -12.48
N GLN A 120 6.90 4.99 -13.03
CA GLN A 120 6.89 6.29 -13.72
C GLN A 120 7.25 7.44 -12.76
N MET A 121 6.71 7.44 -11.54
CA MET A 121 7.02 8.49 -10.55
C MET A 121 8.49 8.43 -10.14
N GLU A 122 9.06 7.25 -9.95
CA GLU A 122 10.49 7.10 -9.66
C GLU A 122 11.35 7.66 -10.80
N LEU A 123 11.09 7.25 -12.03
CA LEU A 123 11.87 7.67 -13.21
C LEU A 123 11.81 9.18 -13.44
N LYS A 124 10.63 9.79 -13.26
CA LYS A 124 10.43 11.21 -13.56
C LYS A 124 10.84 12.13 -12.41
N TYR A 125 10.62 11.71 -11.17
CA TYR A 125 10.61 12.63 -10.03
C TYR A 125 11.58 12.27 -8.90
N HIS A 126 12.24 11.11 -8.90
CA HIS A 126 13.12 10.73 -7.78
C HIS A 126 14.21 11.78 -7.53
N LYS A 127 14.90 12.25 -8.58
CA LYS A 127 15.98 13.24 -8.46
C LYS A 127 15.45 14.58 -7.94
N SER A 128 14.40 15.13 -8.57
CA SER A 128 13.85 16.44 -8.20
C SER A 128 13.18 16.40 -6.81
N ALA A 129 12.57 15.29 -6.42
CA ALA A 129 12.05 15.10 -5.08
C ALA A 129 13.17 15.04 -4.02
N ASN A 130 14.32 14.45 -4.35
CA ASN A 130 15.48 14.48 -3.48
C ASN A 130 16.04 15.91 -3.34
N GLU A 131 16.12 16.65 -4.44
CA GLU A 131 16.60 18.05 -4.46
C GLU A 131 15.65 19.00 -3.70
N SER A 132 14.36 18.78 -3.70
CA SER A 132 13.35 19.56 -2.96
C SER A 132 13.08 19.06 -1.55
N GLU A 133 13.83 18.05 -1.08
CA GLU A 133 13.65 17.39 0.22
C GLU A 133 12.21 16.84 0.42
N ALA A 134 11.55 16.45 -0.67
CA ALA A 134 10.24 15.82 -0.62
C ALA A 134 10.37 14.29 -0.51
N LYS A 135 9.58 13.70 0.38
CA LYS A 135 9.39 12.24 0.44
C LYS A 135 8.13 11.92 -0.37
N ILE A 136 8.28 11.20 -1.47
CA ILE A 136 7.18 10.70 -2.30
C ILE A 136 7.06 9.21 -2.01
N ILE A 137 6.06 8.82 -1.25
CA ILE A 137 5.93 7.46 -0.72
C ILE A 137 4.62 6.86 -1.24
N ASN A 138 4.77 6.01 -2.25
CA ASN A 138 3.65 5.27 -2.81
C ASN A 138 3.33 4.03 -1.97
N CYS A 139 2.15 3.45 -2.18
CA CYS A 139 1.77 2.14 -1.62
C CYS A 139 1.72 2.10 -0.08
N CYS A 140 1.20 3.16 0.58
CA CYS A 140 1.09 3.20 2.04
C CYS A 140 -0.18 2.51 2.60
N GLY A 141 -0.71 1.51 1.90
CA GLY A 141 -1.86 0.70 2.28
C GLY A 141 -1.53 -0.79 2.45
N TYR A 142 -2.58 -1.61 2.48
CA TYR A 142 -2.45 -3.06 2.60
C TYR A 142 -1.64 -3.69 1.47
N ASP A 143 -1.72 -3.14 0.26
CA ASP A 143 -1.03 -3.67 -0.91
C ASP A 143 0.51 -3.52 -0.84
N SER A 144 1.07 -3.11 0.30
CA SER A 144 2.54 -3.12 0.50
C SER A 144 2.97 -3.06 1.95
N ILE A 145 2.31 -2.29 2.83
CA ILE A 145 2.77 -2.10 4.22
C ILE A 145 3.01 -3.43 4.95
N PRO A 146 2.10 -4.42 4.94
CA PRO A 146 2.34 -5.68 5.63
C PRO A 146 3.49 -6.50 5.03
N ALA A 147 3.67 -6.43 3.70
CA ALA A 147 4.74 -7.16 3.00
C ALA A 147 6.11 -6.50 3.24
N ASP A 148 6.21 -5.19 3.09
CA ASP A 148 7.45 -4.43 3.23
C ASP A 148 7.94 -4.46 4.69
N PHE A 149 7.07 -4.09 5.65
CA PHE A 149 7.41 -4.12 7.07
C PHE A 149 7.55 -5.53 7.64
N GLY A 150 6.78 -6.51 7.16
CA GLY A 150 6.92 -7.90 7.56
C GLY A 150 8.24 -8.50 7.08
N THR A 151 8.68 -8.18 5.88
CA THR A 151 9.99 -8.55 5.35
C THR A 151 11.10 -7.85 6.14
N TYR A 152 11.01 -6.55 6.35
CA TYR A 152 11.96 -5.78 7.16
C TYR A 152 12.08 -6.34 8.58
N PHE A 153 10.98 -6.62 9.25
CA PHE A 153 10.96 -7.26 10.56
C PHE A 153 11.59 -8.66 10.54
N THR A 154 11.38 -9.43 9.47
CA THR A 154 11.97 -10.77 9.31
C THR A 154 13.48 -10.68 9.15
N ILE A 155 14.00 -9.82 8.29
CA ILE A 155 15.44 -9.69 8.06
C ILE A 155 16.20 -9.15 9.27
N LYS A 156 15.59 -8.33 10.10
CA LYS A 156 16.19 -7.86 11.38
C LYS A 156 16.43 -9.00 12.38
N ASN A 157 15.75 -10.13 12.24
CA ASN A 157 15.92 -11.33 13.05
C ASN A 157 16.86 -12.37 12.41
N LEU A 158 17.47 -12.03 11.26
CA LEU A 158 18.45 -12.86 10.55
C LEU A 158 19.87 -12.24 10.63
N PRO A 159 20.96 -13.04 10.47
CA PRO A 159 22.32 -12.50 10.36
C PRO A 159 22.45 -11.51 9.20
N THR A 160 23.30 -10.50 9.35
CA THR A 160 23.46 -9.42 8.35
C THR A 160 24.42 -9.74 7.21
N THR A 161 25.31 -10.71 7.40
CA THR A 161 26.48 -10.95 6.54
C THR A 161 26.28 -11.99 5.45
N GLU A 162 25.14 -12.68 5.43
CA GLU A 162 24.87 -13.81 4.53
C GLU A 162 23.72 -13.49 3.56
N LEU A 163 23.59 -14.30 2.49
CA LEU A 163 22.42 -14.31 1.63
C LEU A 163 21.14 -14.48 2.45
N LYS A 164 20.14 -13.67 2.15
CA LYS A 164 18.81 -13.76 2.77
C LYS A 164 17.75 -14.12 1.74
N GLU A 165 16.94 -15.08 2.09
CA GLU A 165 15.76 -15.48 1.34
C GLU A 165 14.52 -15.29 2.20
N VAL A 166 13.49 -14.64 1.68
CA VAL A 166 12.20 -14.45 2.38
C VAL A 166 11.04 -14.85 1.49
N GLU A 167 10.27 -15.82 1.96
CA GLU A 167 8.98 -16.19 1.37
C GLU A 167 7.84 -15.62 2.22
N CYS A 168 6.95 -14.86 1.60
CA CYS A 168 5.72 -14.35 2.21
C CYS A 168 4.51 -15.12 1.73
N PHE A 169 3.72 -15.67 2.64
CA PHE A 169 2.47 -16.37 2.37
C PHE A 169 1.31 -15.58 2.95
N ILE A 170 0.46 -15.05 2.09
CA ILE A 170 -0.69 -14.26 2.50
C ILE A 170 -1.95 -15.10 2.55
N SER A 171 -2.80 -14.80 3.50
CA SER A 171 -4.17 -15.29 3.57
C SER A 171 -5.09 -14.21 4.12
N VAL A 172 -6.31 -14.17 3.61
CA VAL A 172 -7.38 -13.30 4.10
C VAL A 172 -8.52 -14.20 4.57
N THR A 173 -8.95 -13.99 5.80
CA THR A 173 -10.12 -14.68 6.34
C THR A 173 -11.33 -13.80 6.13
N SER A 174 -12.35 -14.34 5.46
CA SER A 174 -13.67 -13.76 5.29
C SER A 174 -14.72 -14.79 5.69
N LYS A 175 -15.92 -14.34 6.03
CA LYS A 175 -17.00 -15.22 6.53
C LYS A 175 -17.38 -16.31 5.52
N ASP A 176 -17.48 -15.95 4.24
CA ASP A 176 -17.80 -16.82 3.12
C ASP A 176 -17.32 -16.22 1.78
N PHE A 177 -17.54 -16.92 0.66
CA PHE A 177 -17.15 -16.45 -0.66
C PHE A 177 -17.87 -15.15 -1.07
N THR A 178 -19.14 -15.01 -0.74
CA THR A 178 -19.93 -13.81 -1.03
C THR A 178 -19.40 -12.62 -0.26
N SER A 179 -19.06 -12.82 1.02
CA SER A 179 -18.38 -11.83 1.85
C SER A 179 -17.01 -11.47 1.32
N ALA A 180 -16.22 -12.43 0.81
CA ALA A 180 -14.92 -12.19 0.19
C ALA A 180 -15.06 -11.29 -1.05
N PHE A 181 -16.01 -11.58 -1.97
CA PHE A 181 -16.27 -10.74 -3.13
C PHE A 181 -16.78 -9.35 -2.73
N SER A 182 -17.69 -9.29 -1.76
CA SER A 182 -18.24 -8.03 -1.23
C SER A 182 -17.20 -7.19 -0.49
N SER A 183 -16.11 -7.79 -0.04
CA SER A 183 -14.98 -7.11 0.62
C SER A 183 -14.13 -6.26 -0.32
N ILE A 184 -14.27 -6.42 -1.64
CA ILE A 184 -13.52 -5.66 -2.63
C ILE A 184 -14.32 -4.42 -3.03
N SER A 185 -13.74 -3.21 -3.00
CA SER A 185 -14.42 -2.01 -3.51
C SER A 185 -14.46 -1.97 -5.04
N GLY A 186 -15.30 -1.10 -5.57
CA GLY A 186 -15.34 -0.81 -7.00
C GLY A 186 -13.99 -0.34 -7.53
N GLY A 187 -13.29 0.55 -6.81
CA GLY A 187 -11.95 1.02 -7.18
C GLY A 187 -10.93 -0.11 -7.23
N THR A 188 -10.83 -0.93 -6.18
CA THR A 188 -9.95 -2.11 -6.14
C THR A 188 -10.29 -3.13 -7.22
N TRP A 189 -11.59 -3.35 -7.48
CA TRP A 189 -12.05 -4.24 -8.54
C TRP A 189 -11.61 -3.76 -9.93
N HIS A 190 -11.79 -2.47 -10.21
CA HIS A 190 -11.38 -1.86 -11.47
C HIS A 190 -9.86 -1.90 -11.65
N SER A 191 -9.10 -1.60 -10.62
CA SER A 191 -7.63 -1.72 -10.63
C SER A 191 -7.22 -3.17 -10.91
N ALA A 192 -7.78 -4.15 -10.20
CA ALA A 192 -7.47 -5.57 -10.41
C ALA A 192 -7.72 -6.02 -11.87
N LEU A 193 -8.85 -5.61 -12.46
CA LEU A 193 -9.14 -5.89 -13.88
C LEU A 193 -8.16 -5.17 -14.84
N GLY A 194 -7.67 -4.00 -14.48
CA GLY A 194 -6.63 -3.28 -15.23
C GLY A 194 -5.29 -4.02 -15.22
N PHE A 195 -4.89 -4.57 -14.07
CA PHE A 195 -3.65 -5.33 -13.90
C PHE A 195 -3.64 -6.72 -14.54
N MET A 196 -4.81 -7.33 -14.73
CA MET A 196 -4.93 -8.65 -15.34
C MET A 196 -4.78 -8.58 -16.87
N ASN A 197 -3.62 -8.07 -17.33
CA ASN A 197 -3.26 -8.09 -18.73
C ASN A 197 -1.81 -8.57 -18.93
N LEU A 198 -1.52 -9.13 -20.09
CA LEU A 198 -0.20 -9.67 -20.42
C LEU A 198 0.88 -8.59 -20.44
N GLN A 199 0.53 -7.36 -20.82
CA GLN A 199 1.48 -6.24 -20.87
C GLN A 199 2.01 -5.88 -19.47
N GLU A 200 1.17 -5.95 -18.45
CA GLU A 200 1.58 -5.68 -17.06
C GLU A 200 2.52 -6.78 -16.54
N ILE A 201 2.28 -8.03 -16.91
CA ILE A 201 3.19 -9.14 -16.57
C ILE A 201 4.56 -8.96 -17.23
N GLU A 202 4.59 -8.53 -18.50
CA GLU A 202 5.85 -8.22 -19.20
C GLU A 202 6.57 -7.04 -18.56
N ARG A 203 5.86 -5.97 -18.23
CA ARG A 203 6.41 -4.82 -17.52
C ARG A 203 7.06 -5.23 -16.18
N GLN A 204 6.41 -6.07 -15.40
CA GLN A 204 6.97 -6.56 -14.14
C GLN A 204 8.27 -7.34 -14.35
N ARG A 205 8.35 -8.19 -15.38
CA ARG A 205 9.60 -8.89 -15.72
C ARG A 205 10.73 -7.93 -16.04
N ASP A 206 10.46 -6.91 -16.87
CA ASP A 206 11.43 -5.89 -17.25
C ASP A 206 11.90 -5.09 -16.03
N MET A 207 10.98 -4.77 -15.13
CA MET A 207 11.29 -4.06 -13.90
C MET A 207 12.18 -4.92 -12.98
N TYR A 208 11.89 -6.22 -12.81
CA TYR A 208 12.75 -7.10 -12.03
C TYR A 208 14.16 -7.21 -12.62
N ALA A 209 14.29 -7.28 -13.96
CA ALA A 209 15.58 -7.25 -14.62
C ALA A 209 16.35 -5.93 -14.39
N LYS A 210 15.65 -4.78 -14.42
CA LYS A 210 16.24 -3.47 -14.10
C LYS A 210 16.70 -3.39 -12.63
N ILE A 211 15.92 -3.94 -11.69
CA ILE A 211 16.31 -4.01 -10.28
C ILE A 211 17.57 -4.83 -10.11
N LEU A 212 17.67 -6.00 -10.73
CA LEU A 212 18.86 -6.85 -10.70
C LEU A 212 20.11 -6.12 -11.25
N LEU A 213 19.96 -5.36 -12.33
CA LEU A 213 21.06 -4.56 -12.89
C LEU A 213 21.51 -3.43 -11.97
N ARG A 214 20.58 -2.75 -11.29
CA ARG A 214 20.83 -1.66 -10.34
C ARG A 214 21.47 -2.14 -9.04
N SER A 215 21.22 -3.38 -8.64
CA SER A 215 21.62 -3.92 -7.33
C SER A 215 23.11 -4.28 -7.25
N ARG A 216 23.83 -4.33 -8.37
CA ARG A 216 25.25 -4.73 -8.38
C ARG A 216 26.14 -3.76 -7.59
N PRO A 217 27.11 -4.24 -6.79
CA PRO A 217 27.56 -5.65 -6.69
C PRO A 217 26.66 -6.57 -5.84
N ARG A 218 25.62 -6.08 -5.19
CA ARG A 218 24.66 -6.89 -4.45
C ARG A 218 23.76 -7.67 -5.42
N GLU A 219 23.21 -8.78 -4.99
CA GLU A 219 22.31 -9.60 -5.78
C GLU A 219 20.89 -9.56 -5.17
N ILE A 220 19.97 -8.84 -5.83
CA ILE A 220 18.58 -8.70 -5.37
C ILE A 220 17.65 -9.28 -6.43
N THR A 221 16.95 -10.36 -6.10
CA THR A 221 16.16 -11.15 -7.06
C THR A 221 14.77 -11.52 -6.54
N VAL A 222 13.92 -11.93 -7.47
CA VAL A 222 12.64 -12.59 -7.15
C VAL A 222 12.88 -14.09 -7.10
N LEU A 223 12.31 -14.77 -6.11
CA LEU A 223 12.31 -16.23 -6.06
C LEU A 223 11.53 -16.82 -7.24
N PRO A 224 11.89 -18.03 -7.70
CA PRO A 224 11.17 -18.68 -8.79
C PRO A 224 9.66 -18.73 -8.57
N THR A 225 8.91 -18.41 -9.63
CA THR A 225 7.43 -18.38 -9.62
C THR A 225 6.85 -19.77 -9.75
N GLU A 226 7.17 -20.66 -8.80
CA GLU A 226 6.68 -22.02 -8.71
C GLU A 226 5.70 -22.15 -7.57
N PHE A 227 4.79 -23.11 -7.68
CA PHE A 227 3.92 -23.46 -6.55
C PHE A 227 4.76 -23.96 -5.37
N ARG A 228 4.40 -23.53 -4.17
CA ARG A 228 5.05 -23.95 -2.92
C ARG A 228 4.10 -24.85 -2.12
N PHE A 229 4.60 -25.90 -1.53
CA PHE A 229 3.86 -26.68 -0.54
C PHE A 229 4.50 -26.52 0.83
N ARG A 230 3.69 -26.13 1.81
CA ARG A 230 4.09 -25.99 3.21
C ARG A 230 3.54 -27.14 4.02
N GLU A 231 4.39 -28.08 4.40
CA GLU A 231 3.99 -29.29 5.12
C GLU A 231 3.40 -28.97 6.51
N ALA A 232 4.01 -28.04 7.24
CA ALA A 232 3.56 -27.63 8.58
C ALA A 232 2.13 -27.10 8.63
N SER A 233 1.69 -26.37 7.61
CA SER A 233 0.32 -25.81 7.51
C SER A 233 -0.58 -26.57 6.52
N LYS A 234 -0.06 -27.58 5.84
CA LYS A 234 -0.74 -28.31 4.72
C LYS A 234 -1.36 -27.33 3.71
N SER A 235 -0.64 -26.27 3.41
CA SER A 235 -1.09 -25.22 2.48
C SER A 235 -0.24 -25.15 1.23
N PHE A 236 -0.88 -24.76 0.13
CA PHE A 236 -0.25 -24.51 -1.15
C PHE A 236 -0.08 -23.01 -1.36
N GLY A 237 1.11 -22.58 -1.79
CA GLY A 237 1.41 -21.21 -2.18
C GLY A 237 1.27 -21.04 -3.68
N ILE A 238 0.38 -20.14 -4.11
CA ILE A 238 0.28 -19.70 -5.50
C ILE A 238 1.05 -18.38 -5.63
N PRO A 239 2.05 -18.28 -6.54
CA PRO A 239 2.75 -17.03 -6.77
C PRO A 239 1.79 -15.92 -7.17
N LEU A 240 1.93 -14.74 -6.56
CA LEU A 240 1.11 -13.56 -6.86
C LEU A 240 1.98 -12.49 -7.54
N PRO A 241 1.63 -12.05 -8.76
CA PRO A 241 2.27 -10.92 -9.42
C PRO A 241 1.64 -9.60 -8.92
N VAL A 242 2.04 -9.16 -7.73
CA VAL A 242 1.50 -7.97 -7.07
C VAL A 242 2.59 -6.93 -6.81
N VAL A 243 2.20 -5.68 -6.61
CA VAL A 243 3.10 -4.54 -6.37
C VAL A 243 3.96 -4.71 -5.11
N ASP A 244 3.52 -5.52 -4.14
CA ASP A 244 4.28 -5.85 -2.92
C ASP A 244 5.69 -6.31 -3.22
N ILE A 245 5.89 -7.14 -4.26
CA ILE A 245 7.22 -7.62 -4.66
C ILE A 245 8.09 -6.43 -5.06
N GLU A 246 7.56 -5.52 -5.87
CA GLU A 246 8.29 -4.34 -6.34
C GLU A 246 8.72 -3.45 -5.18
N VAL A 247 7.83 -3.24 -4.22
CA VAL A 247 8.11 -2.40 -3.04
C VAL A 247 9.19 -3.04 -2.17
N VAL A 248 9.09 -4.34 -1.87
CA VAL A 248 10.09 -5.07 -1.06
C VAL A 248 11.47 -5.04 -1.73
N LEU A 249 11.55 -5.28 -3.05
CA LEU A 249 12.82 -5.25 -3.78
C LEU A 249 13.43 -3.84 -3.81
N ARG A 250 12.61 -2.79 -3.93
CA ARG A 250 13.07 -1.39 -3.86
C ARG A 250 13.57 -1.03 -2.47
N SER A 251 12.95 -1.55 -1.41
CA SER A 251 13.45 -1.43 -0.03
C SER A 251 14.81 -2.12 0.10
N ALA A 252 14.94 -3.33 -0.44
CA ALA A 252 16.20 -4.08 -0.43
C ALA A 252 17.32 -3.37 -1.20
N LEU A 253 17.03 -2.64 -2.28
CA LEU A 253 18.03 -1.84 -3.01
C LEU A 253 18.65 -0.74 -2.16
N GLN A 254 17.89 -0.14 -1.24
CA GLN A 254 18.27 1.06 -0.52
C GLN A 254 18.75 0.79 0.92
N LEU A 255 18.46 -0.39 1.48
CA LEU A 255 18.74 -0.72 2.87
C LEU A 255 19.83 -1.82 2.96
N GLU A 256 20.92 -1.52 3.66
CA GLU A 256 22.04 -2.46 3.84
C GLU A 256 21.66 -3.67 4.70
N GLU A 257 20.65 -3.54 5.54
CA GLU A 257 20.12 -4.60 6.40
C GLU A 257 19.66 -5.84 5.61
N TYR A 258 19.32 -5.66 4.34
CA TYR A 258 18.97 -6.77 3.44
C TYR A 258 20.17 -7.64 3.04
N GLY A 259 21.41 -7.20 3.35
CA GLY A 259 22.62 -7.99 3.15
C GLY A 259 23.17 -7.96 1.72
N PRO A 260 24.23 -8.75 1.46
CA PRO A 260 24.92 -8.76 0.16
C PRO A 260 24.10 -9.42 -0.96
N ALA A 261 23.20 -10.34 -0.60
CA ALA A 261 22.27 -10.97 -1.54
C ALA A 261 20.92 -11.19 -0.86
N PHE A 262 19.84 -10.89 -1.59
CA PHE A 262 18.47 -10.98 -1.10
C PHE A 262 17.52 -11.51 -2.18
N SER A 263 16.66 -12.46 -1.79
CA SER A 263 15.62 -12.99 -2.67
C SER A 263 14.27 -12.95 -1.98
N TYR A 264 13.25 -12.56 -2.71
CA TYR A 264 11.88 -12.45 -2.18
C TYR A 264 10.86 -13.18 -3.04
N GLY A 265 9.92 -13.87 -2.39
CA GLY A 265 8.76 -14.50 -3.03
C GLY A 265 7.47 -14.18 -2.30
N HIS A 266 6.39 -13.97 -3.06
CA HIS A 266 5.07 -13.59 -2.54
C HIS A 266 4.00 -14.55 -3.05
N PHE A 267 3.27 -15.18 -2.13
CA PHE A 267 2.39 -16.31 -2.43
C PHE A 267 1.03 -16.16 -1.74
N LEU A 268 -0.04 -16.48 -2.45
CA LEU A 268 -1.35 -16.73 -1.85
C LEU A 268 -1.35 -18.11 -1.18
N SER A 269 -1.65 -18.17 0.09
CA SER A 269 -1.72 -19.41 0.87
C SER A 269 -3.12 -20.01 0.83
N ILE A 270 -3.25 -21.22 0.32
CA ILE A 270 -4.53 -21.93 0.21
C ILE A 270 -4.42 -23.28 0.93
N GLN A 271 -5.30 -23.49 1.91
CA GLN A 271 -5.36 -24.74 2.66
C GLN A 271 -6.14 -25.83 1.93
N GLY A 272 -5.51 -26.99 1.78
CA GLY A 272 -6.13 -28.20 1.24
C GLY A 272 -6.15 -28.24 -0.30
N LEU A 273 -5.85 -29.41 -0.84
CA LEU A 273 -5.76 -29.67 -2.28
C LEU A 273 -7.04 -29.33 -3.07
N PRO A 274 -8.26 -29.66 -2.59
CA PRO A 274 -9.48 -29.33 -3.34
C PRO A 274 -9.68 -27.82 -3.52
N LYS A 275 -9.42 -27.03 -2.48
CA LYS A 275 -9.52 -25.56 -2.55
C LYS A 275 -8.43 -24.98 -3.45
N PHE A 276 -7.21 -25.53 -3.40
CA PHE A 276 -6.11 -25.11 -4.27
C PHE A 276 -6.46 -25.34 -5.76
N LEU A 277 -6.92 -26.55 -6.13
CA LEU A 277 -7.31 -26.87 -7.51
C LEU A 277 -8.50 -26.01 -7.98
N GLY A 278 -9.50 -25.82 -7.11
CA GLY A 278 -10.65 -24.95 -7.40
C GLY A 278 -10.24 -23.48 -7.60
N SER A 279 -9.34 -22.96 -6.78
CA SER A 279 -8.82 -21.59 -6.92
C SER A 279 -8.00 -21.42 -8.19
N LEU A 280 -7.16 -22.39 -8.53
CA LEU A 280 -6.37 -22.35 -9.75
C LEU A 280 -7.26 -22.34 -11.00
N LEU A 281 -8.28 -23.23 -11.05
CA LEU A 281 -9.24 -23.26 -12.14
C LEU A 281 -10.04 -21.96 -12.22
N GLY A 282 -10.57 -21.47 -11.09
CA GLY A 282 -11.33 -20.23 -11.03
C GLY A 282 -10.52 -19.01 -11.48
N PHE A 283 -9.28 -18.90 -11.03
CA PHE A 283 -8.38 -17.82 -11.45
C PHE A 283 -8.05 -17.90 -12.95
N SER A 284 -7.77 -19.10 -13.47
CA SER A 284 -7.47 -19.28 -14.89
C SER A 284 -8.68 -18.92 -15.79
N LEU A 285 -9.88 -19.32 -15.40
CA LEU A 285 -11.11 -18.95 -16.10
C LEU A 285 -11.37 -17.44 -16.04
N PHE A 286 -11.17 -16.82 -14.88
CA PHE A 286 -11.34 -15.38 -14.70
C PHE A 286 -10.32 -14.59 -15.54
N LEU A 287 -9.05 -15.00 -15.51
CA LEU A 287 -7.99 -14.39 -16.31
C LEU A 287 -8.32 -14.52 -17.81
N GLY A 288 -8.72 -15.70 -18.28
CA GLY A 288 -9.14 -15.91 -19.68
C GLY A 288 -10.33 -15.04 -20.07
N ALA A 289 -11.36 -14.96 -19.23
CA ALA A 289 -12.53 -14.11 -19.43
C ALA A 289 -12.18 -12.63 -19.50
N SER A 290 -11.25 -12.16 -18.67
CA SER A 290 -10.80 -10.76 -18.64
C SER A 290 -10.02 -10.32 -19.89
N GLN A 291 -9.55 -11.25 -20.72
CA GLN A 291 -8.91 -10.94 -22.01
C GLN A 291 -9.92 -10.70 -23.14
N ILE A 292 -11.19 -11.04 -22.95
CA ILE A 292 -12.24 -10.91 -23.97
C ILE A 292 -12.95 -9.56 -23.76
N PRO A 293 -12.82 -8.57 -24.67
CA PRO A 293 -13.30 -7.20 -24.43
C PRO A 293 -14.75 -7.11 -23.96
N PRO A 294 -15.77 -7.73 -24.60
CA PRO A 294 -17.15 -7.62 -24.12
C PRO A 294 -17.38 -8.25 -22.74
N ILE A 295 -16.62 -9.27 -22.37
CA ILE A 295 -16.70 -9.86 -21.03
C ILE A 295 -16.01 -8.96 -20.01
N LYS A 296 -14.87 -8.38 -20.37
CA LYS A 296 -14.14 -7.41 -19.53
C LYS A 296 -15.02 -6.20 -19.22
N ASP A 297 -15.74 -5.66 -20.20
CA ASP A 297 -16.67 -4.55 -19.99
C ASP A 297 -17.80 -4.94 -19.02
N LEU A 298 -18.34 -6.16 -19.16
CA LEU A 298 -19.34 -6.69 -18.22
C LEU A 298 -18.76 -6.84 -16.80
N LEU A 299 -17.52 -7.30 -16.66
CA LEU A 299 -16.85 -7.40 -15.36
C LEU A 299 -16.68 -6.03 -14.69
N TYR A 300 -16.41 -4.97 -15.45
CA TYR A 300 -16.36 -3.61 -14.91
C TYR A 300 -17.71 -3.13 -14.35
N LEU A 301 -18.82 -3.60 -14.88
CA LEU A 301 -20.17 -3.24 -14.40
C LEU A 301 -20.57 -3.94 -13.10
N LEU A 302 -19.87 -5.01 -12.69
CA LEU A 302 -20.21 -5.77 -11.47
C LEU A 302 -20.02 -4.93 -10.18
N LYS A 303 -19.14 -3.95 -10.20
CA LYS A 303 -18.92 -3.03 -9.06
C LYS A 303 -18.75 -1.60 -9.54
N LYS A 304 -19.45 -0.66 -8.92
CA LYS A 304 -19.37 0.77 -9.24
C LYS A 304 -18.23 1.43 -8.46
N ASN A 305 -17.61 2.43 -9.07
CA ASN A 305 -16.65 3.28 -8.36
C ASN A 305 -17.33 3.97 -7.16
N GLY A 306 -16.71 3.87 -5.99
CA GLY A 306 -17.24 4.42 -4.73
C GLY A 306 -18.03 3.43 -3.89
N ASP A 307 -18.40 2.26 -4.42
CA ASP A 307 -18.99 1.18 -3.62
C ASP A 307 -17.88 0.48 -2.78
N GLY A 308 -18.21 0.08 -1.58
CA GLY A 308 -17.29 -0.64 -0.69
C GLY A 308 -18.02 -1.48 0.36
N PRO A 309 -17.30 -2.33 1.09
CA PRO A 309 -17.89 -3.20 2.11
C PRO A 309 -18.47 -2.40 3.27
N ASN A 310 -19.60 -2.86 3.78
CA ASN A 310 -20.20 -2.31 4.99
C ASN A 310 -19.34 -2.62 6.23
N GLU A 311 -19.67 -1.99 7.36
CA GLU A 311 -18.91 -2.14 8.61
C GLU A 311 -18.95 -3.58 9.14
N GLU A 312 -20.07 -4.29 9.00
CA GLU A 312 -20.20 -5.68 9.43
C GLU A 312 -19.21 -6.59 8.70
N ILE A 313 -19.10 -6.46 7.36
CA ILE A 313 -18.13 -7.22 6.55
C ILE A 313 -16.72 -6.86 6.96
N ARG A 314 -16.39 -5.57 7.10
CA ARG A 314 -15.05 -5.12 7.51
C ARG A 314 -14.65 -5.63 8.89
N SER A 315 -15.57 -5.68 9.84
CA SER A 315 -15.29 -6.13 11.21
C SER A 315 -14.92 -7.62 11.29
N THR A 316 -15.36 -8.43 10.33
CA THR A 316 -15.08 -9.88 10.29
C THR A 316 -13.83 -10.24 9.51
N ASN A 317 -13.40 -9.39 8.59
CA ASN A 317 -12.23 -9.63 7.76
C ASN A 317 -10.93 -9.46 8.56
N LYS A 318 -9.99 -10.37 8.32
CA LYS A 318 -8.65 -10.31 8.89
C LYS A 318 -7.63 -10.78 7.86
N PHE A 319 -6.47 -10.16 7.86
CA PHE A 319 -5.34 -10.64 7.09
C PHE A 319 -4.30 -11.34 7.97
N HIS A 320 -3.59 -12.27 7.37
CA HIS A 320 -2.44 -12.93 7.96
C HIS A 320 -1.37 -13.11 6.88
N HIS A 321 -0.21 -12.53 7.11
CA HIS A 321 1.01 -12.76 6.35
C HIS A 321 1.96 -13.60 7.19
N SER A 322 2.43 -14.72 6.65
CA SER A 322 3.43 -15.59 7.27
C SER A 322 4.71 -15.52 6.47
N PHE A 323 5.78 -15.08 7.10
CA PHE A 323 7.09 -14.98 6.47
C PHE A 323 7.97 -16.13 6.94
N ILE A 324 8.74 -16.70 6.00
CA ILE A 324 9.82 -17.65 6.27
C ILE A 324 11.08 -16.99 5.75
N GLY A 325 11.92 -16.53 6.68
CA GLY A 325 13.23 -15.96 6.39
C GLY A 325 14.32 -16.99 6.60
N LYS A 326 15.25 -17.12 5.66
CA LYS A 326 16.41 -18.01 5.72
C LYS A 326 17.69 -17.22 5.49
N SER A 327 18.74 -17.55 6.23
CA SER A 327 20.09 -17.03 6.03
C SER A 327 21.11 -18.06 6.55
N GLY A 328 21.90 -18.66 5.67
CA GLY A 328 22.74 -19.78 6.00
C GLY A 328 21.95 -20.94 6.61
N SER A 329 22.34 -21.38 7.80
CA SER A 329 21.63 -22.42 8.57
C SER A 329 20.46 -21.89 9.41
N LYS A 330 20.30 -20.57 9.53
CA LYS A 330 19.25 -19.93 10.35
C LYS A 330 17.95 -19.77 9.56
N THR A 331 16.86 -20.22 10.17
CA THR A 331 15.49 -19.98 9.68
C THR A 331 14.70 -19.24 10.76
N VAL A 332 13.99 -18.20 10.35
CA VAL A 332 13.08 -17.42 11.21
C VAL A 332 11.70 -17.44 10.59
N GLN A 333 10.69 -17.67 11.41
CA GLN A 333 9.29 -17.53 10.99
C GLN A 333 8.68 -16.31 11.67
N VAL A 334 7.99 -15.50 10.89
CA VAL A 334 7.32 -14.29 11.36
C VAL A 334 5.85 -14.31 10.94
N SER A 335 4.99 -13.87 11.83
CA SER A 335 3.56 -13.67 11.57
C SER A 335 3.24 -12.19 11.65
N VAL A 336 2.57 -11.65 10.62
CA VAL A 336 2.00 -10.31 10.62
C VAL A 336 0.49 -10.43 10.44
N THR A 337 -0.28 -9.88 11.38
CA THR A 337 -1.74 -9.94 11.35
C THR A 337 -2.36 -8.57 11.57
N GLY A 338 -3.56 -8.38 11.04
CA GLY A 338 -4.34 -7.16 11.23
C GLY A 338 -5.83 -7.36 10.89
N GLY A 339 -6.57 -6.28 10.96
CA GLY A 339 -8.00 -6.24 10.66
C GLY A 339 -8.31 -6.33 9.17
N ASP A 340 -9.42 -5.72 8.77
CA ASP A 340 -9.86 -5.68 7.37
C ASP A 340 -8.79 -5.10 6.44
N PRO A 341 -8.23 -5.92 5.52
CA PRO A 341 -7.11 -5.48 4.71
C PRO A 341 -7.48 -4.37 3.73
N GLY A 342 -8.67 -4.45 3.15
CA GLY A 342 -9.05 -3.59 2.06
C GLY A 342 -9.18 -2.11 2.46
N TYR A 343 -9.71 -1.82 3.64
CA TYR A 343 -10.08 -0.44 3.98
C TYR A 343 -9.83 -0.07 5.43
N GLY A 344 -10.26 -0.90 6.38
CA GLY A 344 -10.11 -0.60 7.80
C GLY A 344 -8.65 -0.51 8.24
N ALA A 345 -7.84 -1.51 7.92
CA ALA A 345 -6.42 -1.51 8.21
C ALA A 345 -5.65 -0.54 7.28
N THR A 346 -6.00 -0.49 5.98
CA THR A 346 -5.40 0.44 5.02
C THR A 346 -5.51 1.90 5.45
N SER A 347 -6.69 2.34 5.91
CA SER A 347 -6.88 3.72 6.39
C SER A 347 -6.04 4.05 7.62
N LYS A 348 -5.84 3.08 8.52
CA LYS A 348 -4.97 3.22 9.69
C LYS A 348 -3.50 3.26 9.29
N MET A 349 -3.06 2.37 8.38
CA MET A 349 -1.69 2.36 7.86
C MET A 349 -1.32 3.69 7.22
N LEU A 350 -2.18 4.19 6.33
CA LEU A 350 -2.00 5.46 5.63
C LEU A 350 -1.99 6.65 6.58
N GLY A 351 -2.90 6.68 7.56
CA GLY A 351 -2.95 7.73 8.58
C GLY A 351 -1.73 7.72 9.48
N GLU A 352 -1.30 6.56 9.98
CA GLU A 352 -0.09 6.45 10.82
C GLU A 352 1.19 6.77 10.03
N ALA A 353 1.26 6.45 8.74
CA ALA A 353 2.38 6.84 7.89
C ALA A 353 2.50 8.38 7.79
N ALA A 354 1.38 9.08 7.60
CA ALA A 354 1.38 10.55 7.56
C ALA A 354 1.79 11.18 8.90
N ILE A 355 1.25 10.66 10.00
CA ILE A 355 1.59 11.15 11.34
C ILE A 355 3.05 10.83 11.68
N CYS A 356 3.57 9.67 11.24
CA CYS A 356 4.97 9.30 11.41
C CYS A 356 5.92 10.29 10.72
N ILE A 357 5.63 10.67 9.47
CA ILE A 357 6.42 11.67 8.74
C ILE A 357 6.41 13.02 9.45
N LEU A 358 5.29 13.39 10.06
CA LEU A 358 5.12 14.68 10.71
C LEU A 358 5.82 14.76 12.06
N ASN A 359 5.70 13.73 12.89
CA ASN A 359 5.99 13.81 14.33
C ASN A 359 7.20 12.99 14.80
N ASP A 360 7.67 12.01 13.99
CA ASP A 360 8.74 11.13 14.44
C ASP A 360 10.09 11.52 13.81
N PRO A 361 11.22 11.26 14.48
CA PRO A 361 12.55 11.56 13.97
C PRO A 361 13.00 10.52 12.91
N ILE A 362 12.25 10.43 11.82
CA ILE A 362 12.48 9.50 10.72
C ILE A 362 13.76 9.82 9.93
N PRO A 363 14.33 8.84 9.19
CA PRO A 363 15.53 9.07 8.40
C PRO A 363 15.39 10.21 7.37
N GLU A 364 16.44 11.01 7.23
CA GLU A 364 16.55 12.07 6.21
C GLU A 364 16.85 11.47 4.83
N ARG A 365 15.89 10.71 4.31
CA ARG A 365 15.91 10.14 2.96
C ARG A 365 14.78 10.73 2.15
N TYR A 366 15.08 11.26 0.98
CA TYR A 366 14.14 11.96 0.12
C TYR A 366 14.06 11.31 -1.26
N GLY A 367 13.13 11.75 -2.07
CA GLY A 367 12.88 11.17 -3.39
C GLY A 367 11.65 10.30 -3.42
N VAL A 368 11.49 9.50 -4.49
CA VAL A 368 10.47 8.45 -4.57
C VAL A 368 11.03 7.21 -3.89
N ILE A 369 10.54 6.90 -2.71
CA ILE A 369 11.07 5.88 -1.78
C ILE A 369 9.95 5.02 -1.21
N THR A 370 10.30 3.85 -0.69
CA THR A 370 9.32 2.92 -0.10
C THR A 370 8.97 3.28 1.35
N PRO A 371 7.86 2.78 1.88
CA PRO A 371 7.46 3.04 3.26
C PRO A 371 8.53 2.67 4.30
N VAL A 372 9.16 1.49 4.18
CA VAL A 372 10.23 1.06 5.11
C VAL A 372 11.46 1.96 4.99
N VAL A 373 11.87 2.34 3.77
CA VAL A 373 13.03 3.24 3.54
C VAL A 373 12.79 4.62 4.15
N ALA A 374 11.55 5.11 4.05
CA ALA A 374 11.19 6.43 4.57
C ALA A 374 11.11 6.48 6.09
N MET A 375 10.56 5.44 6.73
CA MET A 375 10.09 5.53 8.11
C MET A 375 10.65 4.45 9.05
N GLY A 376 11.11 3.31 8.52
CA GLY A 376 11.77 2.26 9.29
C GLY A 376 11.02 1.84 10.56
N ASP A 377 11.75 1.74 11.66
CA ASP A 377 11.22 1.30 12.95
C ASP A 377 10.14 2.23 13.53
N PHE A 378 10.17 3.52 13.20
CA PHE A 378 9.20 4.49 13.70
C PHE A 378 7.78 4.14 13.23
N LEU A 379 7.60 3.84 11.94
CA LEU A 379 6.29 3.41 11.48
C LEU A 379 5.95 2.00 11.96
N LEU A 380 6.92 1.09 12.06
CA LEU A 380 6.70 -0.25 12.62
C LEU A 380 6.08 -0.20 14.03
N GLU A 381 6.61 0.66 14.90
CA GLU A 381 6.07 0.87 16.25
C GLU A 381 4.65 1.46 16.22
N ARG A 382 4.41 2.45 15.36
CA ARG A 382 3.08 3.07 15.19
C ARG A 382 2.05 2.05 14.70
N LEU A 383 2.40 1.22 13.73
CA LEU A 383 1.53 0.17 13.20
C LEU A 383 1.10 -0.81 14.30
N GLN A 384 2.03 -1.20 15.17
CA GLN A 384 1.72 -2.08 16.29
C GLN A 384 0.88 -1.40 17.36
N LYS A 385 1.18 -0.15 17.68
CA LYS A 385 0.53 0.59 18.77
C LYS A 385 -0.86 1.11 18.40
N ASN A 386 -1.03 1.57 17.16
CA ASN A 386 -2.17 2.37 16.76
C ASN A 386 -3.01 1.75 15.63
N ALA A 387 -2.42 0.89 14.78
CA ALA A 387 -3.11 0.34 13.60
C ALA A 387 -3.59 -1.10 13.81
N ASP A 388 -3.57 -1.63 15.04
CA ASP A 388 -3.95 -2.99 15.40
C ASP A 388 -3.18 -4.08 14.65
N MET A 389 -1.99 -3.77 14.17
CA MET A 389 -1.11 -4.76 13.53
C MET A 389 -0.25 -5.46 14.57
N LYS A 390 -0.02 -6.76 14.38
CA LYS A 390 0.83 -7.56 15.27
C LYS A 390 1.93 -8.19 14.45
N PHE A 391 3.16 -7.91 14.81
CA PHE A 391 4.37 -8.54 14.26
C PHE A 391 4.94 -9.47 15.33
N LYS A 392 5.12 -10.76 15.01
CA LYS A 392 5.55 -11.77 15.98
C LYS A 392 6.52 -12.75 15.33
N VAL A 393 7.67 -12.97 15.96
CA VAL A 393 8.54 -14.13 15.69
C VAL A 393 7.89 -15.35 16.31
N LEU A 394 7.81 -16.47 15.57
CA LEU A 394 7.14 -17.73 15.97
C LEU A 394 8.14 -18.75 16.50
#